data_96080b59b66bb874c4f28a1b626808a5
#
_entry.id   96080b59b66bb874c4f28a1b626808a5
#
_cell.length_a   1.000
_cell.length_b   1.000
_cell.length_c   1.000
_cell.angle_alpha   90.00
_cell.angle_beta   90.00
_cell.angle_gamma   90.00
#
_symmetry.space_group_name_H-M   'P 1'
#
loop_
_entity.id
_entity.type
_entity.pdbx_description
1 polymer ?
#
loop_
_entity_poly.entity_id
_entity_poly.type
_entity_poly.pdbx_seq_one_letter_code
_entity_poly.pdbx_strand_id
1 'polypeptide(L)'
;MTTPTTTAPITIETRVGAGKVEIFRCDRRAEEVTIGNAGGDVASLDGYTLHDEGSRHSIDLGQFGSLRPAQILVVTTGETASAEGDRVIWKTEDIWNNDGDTAVLIAPDGSAVSLPC
;
A
#
# COMPACT_ATOMS: atom_id res chain seq x y z
N MET A 1 4.18 18.80 -34.31
CA MET A 1 3.69 18.25 -34.08
C MET A 1 3.42 17.97 -33.42
N THR A 2 3.58 18.11 -32.88
CA THR A 2 3.14 17.54 -32.44
C THR A 2 2.90 17.28 -31.87
N THR A 3 3.25 17.57 -31.70
CA THR A 3 2.87 17.02 -31.34
C THR A 3 2.66 16.73 -30.77
N PRO A 4 2.95 16.99 -30.80
CA PRO A 4 2.67 16.41 -30.32
C PRO A 4 2.56 16.16 -29.70
N THR A 5 2.72 16.36 -29.56
CA THR A 5 2.46 15.67 -29.16
C THR A 5 2.40 15.33 -28.54
N THR A 6 2.64 15.60 -28.55
CA THR A 6 2.52 14.91 -28.13
C THR A 6 2.53 14.51 -27.60
N THR A 7 2.76 14.78 -27.70
CA THR A 7 2.78 14.06 -27.24
C THR A 7 2.93 13.63 -26.64
N ALA A 8 3.23 13.98 -26.78
CA ALA A 8 3.38 13.30 -26.18
C ALA A 8 3.55 13.05 -25.60
N PRO A 9 3.56 13.25 -25.64
CA PRO A 9 3.79 12.76 -24.87
C PRO A 9 3.86 12.51 -24.28
N ILE A 10 3.92 12.47 -24.22
CA ILE A 10 3.90 12.01 -23.56
C ILE A 10 4.11 11.50 -23.06
N THR A 11 4.37 11.61 -23.14
CA THR A 11 4.54 11.01 -22.60
C THR A 11 4.98 10.66 -21.92
N ILE A 12 5.56 10.41 -22.26
CA ILE A 12 5.96 10.07 -21.36
C ILE A 12 6.36 10.59 -20.48
N GLU A 13 6.23 11.10 -20.10
CA GLU A 13 6.47 11.52 -19.07
C GLU A 13 6.43 11.03 -18.11
N THR A 14 6.42 10.68 -18.48
CA THR A 14 6.33 10.14 -17.83
C THR A 14 6.16 9.40 -16.90
N ARG A 15 6.19 8.75 -16.99
CA ARG A 15 6.21 7.61 -16.10
C ARG A 15 6.70 7.96 -14.72
N VAL A 16 7.60 8.91 -14.64
CA VAL A 16 8.11 9.41 -13.37
C VAL A 16 6.96 9.86 -12.46
N GLY A 17 5.90 10.38 -13.06
CA GLY A 17 4.74 10.84 -12.32
C GLY A 17 3.71 9.77 -12.00
N ALA A 18 3.89 8.52 -12.48
CA ALA A 18 2.90 7.48 -12.28
C ALA A 18 2.67 7.16 -10.81
N GLY A 19 1.48 6.69 -10.49
CA GLY A 19 1.15 6.26 -9.13
C GLY A 19 2.01 5.05 -8.74
N LYS A 20 2.43 5.00 -7.48
CA LYS A 20 3.31 3.93 -7.01
C LYS A 20 2.96 3.57 -5.57
N VAL A 21 2.37 2.40 -5.39
CA VAL A 21 1.95 1.93 -4.06
C VAL A 21 3.12 1.21 -3.41
N GLU A 22 3.45 1.63 -2.19
CA GLU A 22 4.58 1.07 -1.44
C GLU A 22 4.21 0.91 0.03
N ILE A 23 4.96 0.06 0.73
CA ILE A 23 4.91 -0.03 2.19
C ILE A 23 5.88 1.01 2.73
N PHE A 24 5.36 2.00 3.45
CA PHE A 24 6.18 3.05 4.04
C PHE A 24 6.71 2.65 5.41
N ARG A 25 5.93 1.86 6.15
CA ARG A 25 6.29 1.51 7.52
C ARG A 25 5.55 0.27 7.97
N CYS A 26 6.21 -0.56 8.76
CA CYS A 26 5.58 -1.65 9.48
C CYS A 26 6.02 -1.57 10.94
N ASP A 27 5.05 -1.46 11.85
CA ASP A 27 5.31 -1.33 13.28
C ASP A 27 4.58 -2.46 14.00
N ARG A 28 5.31 -3.52 14.36
CA ARG A 28 4.69 -4.69 14.98
C ARG A 28 4.19 -4.41 16.39
N ARG A 29 4.76 -3.43 17.08
CA ARG A 29 4.32 -3.09 18.44
C ARG A 29 3.03 -2.31 18.42
N ALA A 30 2.91 -1.39 17.48
CA ALA A 30 1.69 -0.61 17.29
C ALA A 30 0.64 -1.39 16.51
N GLU A 31 0.99 -2.54 15.92
CA GLU A 31 0.11 -3.34 15.08
C GLU A 31 -0.41 -2.52 13.90
N GLU A 32 0.51 -1.86 13.18
CA GLU A 32 0.17 -0.98 12.06
C GLU A 32 1.11 -1.17 10.89
N VAL A 33 0.53 -1.10 9.69
CA VAL A 33 1.30 -1.02 8.44
C VAL A 33 0.82 0.20 7.68
N THR A 34 1.74 1.07 7.28
CA THR A 34 1.43 2.25 6.49
C THR A 34 1.73 1.98 5.03
N ILE A 35 0.70 2.06 4.21
CA ILE A 35 0.79 1.95 2.75
C ILE A 35 0.66 3.37 2.20
N GLY A 36 1.43 3.70 1.19
CA GLY A 36 1.35 5.04 0.62
C GLY A 36 1.60 5.06 -0.86
N ASN A 37 1.28 6.21 -1.46
CA ASN A 37 1.53 6.46 -2.87
C ASN A 37 2.76 7.35 -3.01
N ALA A 38 3.87 6.76 -3.45
CA ALA A 38 5.14 7.45 -3.60
C ALA A 38 5.29 8.07 -4.99
N GLY A 39 4.30 7.92 -5.86
CA GLY A 39 4.34 8.48 -7.20
C GLY A 39 3.67 9.85 -7.27
N GLY A 40 3.69 10.45 -8.45
CA GLY A 40 3.13 11.78 -8.70
C GLY A 40 1.71 11.78 -9.24
N ASP A 41 1.08 10.62 -9.36
CA ASP A 41 -0.27 10.49 -9.89
C ASP A 41 -1.08 9.58 -8.97
N VAL A 42 -2.41 9.59 -9.14
CA VAL A 42 -3.31 8.72 -8.38
C VAL A 42 -2.95 7.25 -8.64
N ALA A 43 -2.95 6.45 -7.59
CA ALA A 43 -2.68 5.02 -7.68
C ALA A 43 -3.90 4.25 -7.19
N SER A 44 -4.42 3.36 -8.03
CA SER A 44 -5.51 2.46 -7.63
C SER A 44 -4.94 1.34 -6.75
N LEU A 45 -5.69 0.98 -5.72
CA LEU A 45 -5.34 -0.15 -4.86
C LEU A 45 -5.95 -1.46 -5.35
N ASP A 46 -6.69 -1.45 -6.46
CA ASP A 46 -7.30 -2.65 -7.03
C ASP A 46 -6.24 -3.70 -7.32
N GLY A 47 -6.49 -4.91 -6.84
CA GLY A 47 -5.58 -6.03 -7.07
C GLY A 47 -4.38 -6.09 -6.14
N TYR A 48 -4.19 -5.08 -5.29
CA TYR A 48 -3.14 -5.14 -4.28
C TYR A 48 -3.62 -5.90 -3.05
N THR A 49 -2.76 -6.76 -2.51
CA THR A 49 -3.04 -7.46 -1.25
C THR A 49 -1.87 -7.27 -0.30
N LEU A 50 -2.20 -7.22 0.99
CA LEU A 50 -1.20 -7.12 2.06
C LEU A 50 -1.24 -8.41 2.86
N HIS A 51 -0.06 -8.97 3.15
CA HIS A 51 0.08 -10.23 3.87
C HIS A 51 1.07 -10.06 5.01
N ASP A 52 0.93 -10.92 6.03
CA ASP A 52 2.00 -11.13 7.01
C ASP A 52 2.99 -12.15 6.46
N GLU A 53 4.10 -12.34 7.13
CA GLU A 53 5.08 -13.35 6.74
C GLU A 53 4.42 -14.73 6.80
N GLY A 54 4.63 -15.55 5.77
CA GLY A 54 4.00 -16.86 5.67
C GLY A 54 2.58 -16.82 5.14
N SER A 55 2.05 -15.64 4.87
CA SER A 55 0.73 -15.45 4.24
C SER A 55 -0.41 -16.11 5.01
N ARG A 56 -0.32 -16.15 6.34
CA ARG A 56 -1.38 -16.71 7.18
C ARG A 56 -2.58 -15.76 7.27
N HIS A 57 -2.31 -14.47 7.08
CA HIS A 57 -3.33 -13.42 7.07
C HIS A 57 -3.15 -12.58 5.81
N SER A 58 -4.25 -12.18 5.19
CA SER A 58 -4.20 -11.31 4.02
C SER A 58 -5.41 -10.38 4.00
N ILE A 59 -5.23 -9.22 3.38
CA ILE A 59 -6.31 -8.26 3.19
C ILE A 59 -6.23 -7.70 1.78
N ASP A 60 -7.40 -7.58 1.13
CA ASP A 60 -7.54 -6.99 -0.19
C ASP A 60 -7.62 -5.48 -0.02
N LEU A 61 -6.60 -4.78 -0.51
CA LEU A 61 -6.54 -3.32 -0.39
C LEU A 61 -7.45 -2.61 -1.39
N GLY A 62 -7.90 -3.31 -2.43
CA GLY A 62 -8.78 -2.72 -3.43
C GLY A 62 -10.08 -2.19 -2.86
N GLN A 63 -10.54 -2.76 -1.74
CA GLN A 63 -11.75 -2.30 -1.08
C GLN A 63 -11.66 -0.85 -0.58
N PHE A 64 -10.45 -0.32 -0.48
CA PHE A 64 -10.23 1.03 0.05
C PHE A 64 -10.06 2.08 -1.06
N GLY A 65 -10.12 1.68 -2.33
CA GLY A 65 -10.16 2.62 -3.46
C GLY A 65 -8.81 2.98 -4.01
N SER A 66 -8.48 4.25 -3.98
CA SER A 66 -7.26 4.79 -4.58
C SER A 66 -6.56 5.75 -3.62
N LEU A 67 -5.27 5.95 -3.85
CA LEU A 67 -4.47 6.90 -3.08
C LEU A 67 -3.98 8.01 -4.00
N ARG A 68 -4.16 9.26 -3.57
CA ARG A 68 -3.58 10.42 -4.25
C ARG A 68 -2.08 10.47 -3.94
N PRO A 69 -1.31 11.26 -4.70
CA PRO A 69 0.11 11.41 -4.39
C PRO A 69 0.32 11.81 -2.93
N ALA A 70 1.26 11.15 -2.28
CA ALA A 70 1.62 11.35 -0.87
C ALA A 70 0.53 10.94 0.14
N GLN A 71 -0.61 10.46 -0.33
CA GLN A 71 -1.65 9.98 0.58
C GLN A 71 -1.25 8.63 1.17
N ILE A 72 -1.64 8.39 2.42
CA ILE A 72 -1.34 7.14 3.10
C ILE A 72 -2.62 6.44 3.54
N LEU A 73 -2.50 5.13 3.74
CA LEU A 73 -3.52 4.28 4.34
C LEU A 73 -2.83 3.51 5.45
N VAL A 74 -3.32 3.66 6.69
CA VAL A 74 -2.75 2.95 7.84
C VAL A 74 -3.63 1.75 8.14
N VAL A 75 -3.10 0.56 7.90
CA VAL A 75 -3.82 -0.70 8.14
C VAL A 75 -3.54 -1.13 9.57
N THR A 76 -4.59 -1.17 10.39
CA THR A 76 -4.45 -1.42 11.83
C THR A 76 -4.99 -2.78 12.22
N THR A 77 -4.37 -3.37 13.23
CA THR A 77 -4.77 -4.66 13.81
C THR A 77 -4.67 -4.58 15.33
N GLY A 78 -5.18 -5.63 16.01
CA GLY A 78 -5.08 -5.71 17.45
C GLY A 78 -6.20 -4.98 18.19
N GLU A 79 -6.08 -4.91 19.50
CA GLU A 79 -7.12 -4.33 20.34
C GLU A 79 -7.28 -2.82 20.12
N THR A 80 -6.22 -2.17 19.67
CA THR A 80 -6.25 -0.72 19.42
C THR A 80 -6.52 -0.36 17.97
N ALA A 81 -6.92 -1.34 17.15
CA ALA A 81 -7.25 -1.10 15.77
C ALA A 81 -8.36 -0.04 15.66
N SER A 82 -8.23 0.85 14.69
CA SER A 82 -9.19 1.93 14.52
C SER A 82 -9.40 2.23 13.04
N ALA A 83 -10.54 2.85 12.73
CA ALA A 83 -10.94 3.16 11.36
C ALA A 83 -11.23 4.64 11.17
N GLU A 84 -10.43 5.50 11.80
CA GLU A 84 -10.61 6.95 11.71
C GLU A 84 -9.61 7.56 10.74
N GLY A 85 -10.07 8.54 9.95
CA GLY A 85 -9.20 9.25 9.03
C GLY A 85 -8.64 8.32 7.97
N ASP A 86 -7.32 8.24 7.91
CA ASP A 86 -6.62 7.37 6.96
C ASP A 86 -6.36 5.96 7.52
N ARG A 87 -6.99 5.62 8.63
CA ARG A 87 -6.82 4.33 9.29
C ARG A 87 -7.96 3.39 8.94
N VAL A 88 -7.63 2.12 8.74
CA VAL A 88 -8.62 1.07 8.48
C VAL A 88 -8.33 -0.09 9.41
N ILE A 89 -9.35 -0.90 9.70
CA ILE A 89 -9.21 -2.08 10.56
C ILE A 89 -9.11 -3.32 9.67
N TRP A 90 -8.02 -4.05 9.83
CA TRP A 90 -7.87 -5.36 9.19
C TRP A 90 -8.46 -6.45 10.10
N LYS A 91 -7.97 -6.51 11.33
CA LYS A 91 -8.45 -7.45 12.34
C LYS A 91 -8.33 -6.81 13.71
N THR A 92 -9.16 -7.28 14.65
CA THR A 92 -9.07 -6.82 16.04
C THR A 92 -8.16 -7.74 16.87
N GLU A 93 -7.51 -8.71 16.22
CA GLU A 93 -6.51 -9.59 16.82
C GLU A 93 -5.13 -9.14 16.39
N ASP A 94 -4.14 -9.41 17.22
CA ASP A 94 -2.76 -9.15 16.85
C ASP A 94 -2.34 -10.06 15.70
N ILE A 95 -1.75 -9.47 14.67
CA ILE A 95 -1.25 -10.21 13.51
C ILE A 95 0.27 -10.24 13.52
N TRP A 96 0.90 -9.11 13.87
CA TRP A 96 2.35 -8.96 13.73
C TRP A 96 3.05 -9.58 14.93
N ASN A 97 3.94 -10.55 14.63
CA ASN A 97 4.63 -11.32 15.64
C ASN A 97 5.66 -10.45 16.37
N ASN A 98 5.61 -10.43 17.69
CA ASN A 98 6.52 -9.62 18.51
C ASN A 98 7.98 -10.07 18.37
N ASP A 99 8.23 -11.30 17.96
CA ASP A 99 9.59 -11.80 17.74
C ASP A 99 10.15 -11.40 16.38
N GLY A 100 9.34 -10.73 15.56
CA GLY A 100 9.70 -10.31 14.23
C GLY A 100 8.69 -10.81 13.22
N ASP A 101 8.40 -9.97 12.26
CA ASP A 101 7.49 -10.31 11.18
C ASP A 101 7.86 -9.46 9.97
N THR A 102 7.23 -9.74 8.84
CA THR A 102 7.50 -9.02 7.61
C THR A 102 6.17 -8.74 6.93
N ALA A 103 5.95 -7.47 6.58
CA ALA A 103 4.79 -7.09 5.77
C ALA A 103 5.12 -7.33 4.31
N VAL A 104 4.22 -7.96 3.57
CA VAL A 104 4.39 -8.28 2.15
C VAL A 104 3.25 -7.67 1.37
N LEU A 105 3.58 -6.80 0.42
CA LEU A 105 2.61 -6.17 -0.46
C LEU A 105 2.73 -6.80 -1.83
N ILE A 106 1.64 -7.38 -2.32
CA ILE A 106 1.61 -8.04 -3.64
C ILE A 106 0.77 -7.20 -4.59
N ALA A 107 1.38 -6.81 -5.70
CA ALA A 107 0.74 -6.00 -6.73
C ALA A 107 -0.13 -6.85 -7.65
N PRO A 108 -1.02 -6.22 -8.44
CA PRO A 108 -1.89 -6.95 -9.36
C PRO A 108 -1.14 -7.83 -10.36
N ASP A 109 0.09 -7.47 -10.73
CA ASP A 109 0.89 -8.26 -11.67
C ASP A 109 1.63 -9.42 -10.98
N GLY A 110 1.43 -9.60 -9.68
CA GLY A 110 2.08 -10.65 -8.92
C GLY A 110 3.42 -10.28 -8.31
N SER A 111 3.96 -9.11 -8.64
CA SER A 111 5.21 -8.68 -8.02
C SER A 111 4.99 -8.37 -6.55
N ALA A 112 6.02 -8.58 -5.74
CA ALA A 112 5.91 -8.42 -4.30
C ALA A 112 7.06 -7.57 -3.77
N VAL A 113 6.73 -6.73 -2.78
CA VAL A 113 7.74 -6.01 -2.00
C VAL A 113 7.48 -6.32 -0.54
N SER A 114 8.52 -6.30 0.28
CA SER A 114 8.37 -6.61 1.69
C SER A 114 9.17 -5.65 2.54
N LEU A 115 8.72 -5.51 3.78
CA LEU A 115 9.38 -4.64 4.74
C LEU A 115 9.34 -5.33 6.10
N PRO A 116 10.51 -5.55 6.72
CA PRO A 116 10.53 -6.12 8.07
C PRO A 116 9.89 -5.16 9.07
N CYS A 117 9.21 -5.71 10.01
CA CYS A 117 8.57 -4.92 11.07
C CYS A 117 9.47 -4.77 12.32
#